data_153b3db9b5977639343f270435461087
#
_entry.id   153b3db9b5977639343f270435461087
#
_cell.length_a   1.000
_cell.length_b   1.000
_cell.length_c   1.000
_cell.angle_alpha   90.00
_cell.angle_beta   90.00
_cell.angle_gamma   90.00
#
_symmetry.space_group_name_H-M   'P 1'
#
loop_
_entity.id
_entity.type
_entity.pdbx_description
1 polymer ?
#
loop_
_entity_poly.entity_id
_entity_poly.type
_entity_poly.pdbx_seq_one_letter_code
_entity_poly.pdbx_strand_id
1 'polypeptide(L)'
;MNDKMEHDPAVEEAWRSYLTTGKTPDSYPLPWFESAAMRAVVRRLPTDPRCQVCYYPFSGLGGRIARSLLHIQPSKMNPHLCNVCERFAEDNPGGAELEVSLLFADIRGSTPLAATMSAREYSRLIDRFYQVTTNIVYEHGGMVEKLVGDEVVAFFVPAFTDDHNHARAAVNAAKAILAATGHGKSDPPWAPLGIGVHTGEAYVGAVGEPARTSISLSWAITSTSPHASAARRRPARL
;
A
#
# COMPACT_ATOMS: atom_id res chain seq x y z
N MET A 1 24.70 19.37 10.82
CA MET A 1 24.33 18.36 9.83
C MET A 1 24.64 17.03 10.48
N ASN A 2 23.66 16.42 11.16
CA ASN A 2 23.85 15.22 11.97
C ASN A 2 23.80 13.98 11.07
N ASP A 3 24.97 13.42 10.85
CA ASP A 3 25.21 12.11 10.22
C ASP A 3 24.96 10.99 11.28
N LYS A 4 23.71 10.85 11.71
CA LYS A 4 23.26 9.80 12.62
C LYS A 4 21.86 9.29 12.24
N MET A 5 21.71 8.82 11.02
CA MET A 5 20.87 7.66 10.77
C MET A 5 21.79 6.43 10.78
N GLU A 6 22.35 6.17 11.95
CA GLU A 6 23.11 4.96 12.20
C GLU A 6 22.12 3.80 12.06
N HIS A 7 22.35 2.99 11.06
CA HIS A 7 21.58 1.80 10.73
C HIS A 7 21.69 0.84 11.93
N ASP A 8 20.63 0.78 12.75
CA ASP A 8 20.58 -0.19 13.85
C ASP A 8 20.15 -1.55 13.28
N PRO A 9 21.06 -2.55 13.23
CA PRO A 9 20.75 -3.86 12.68
C PRO A 9 19.58 -4.56 13.39
N ALA A 10 19.33 -4.24 14.67
CA ALA A 10 18.24 -4.82 15.43
C ALA A 10 16.87 -4.25 14.99
N VAL A 11 16.83 -2.98 14.65
CA VAL A 11 15.63 -2.33 14.08
C VAL A 11 15.35 -2.88 12.69
N GLU A 12 16.39 -3.03 11.84
CA GLU A 12 16.22 -3.62 10.52
C GLU A 12 15.68 -5.05 10.59
N GLU A 13 16.23 -5.87 11.48
CA GLU A 13 15.75 -7.25 11.67
C GLU A 13 14.30 -7.27 12.18
N ALA A 14 13.93 -6.35 13.07
CA ALA A 14 12.55 -6.24 13.54
C ALA A 14 11.60 -5.88 12.39
N TRP A 15 11.95 -4.92 11.54
CA TRP A 15 11.18 -4.57 10.35
C TRP A 15 11.12 -5.74 9.35
N ARG A 16 12.24 -6.38 9.06
CA ARG A 16 12.31 -7.54 8.16
C ARG A 16 11.40 -8.66 8.64
N SER A 17 11.50 -9.03 9.91
CA SER A 17 10.65 -10.06 10.53
C SER A 17 9.17 -9.68 10.45
N TYR A 18 8.83 -8.42 10.77
CA TYR A 18 7.46 -7.93 10.71
C TYR A 18 6.87 -7.96 9.30
N LEU A 19 7.62 -7.49 8.30
CA LEU A 19 7.17 -7.41 6.92
C LEU A 19 7.12 -8.77 6.21
N THR A 20 7.88 -9.76 6.68
CA THR A 20 7.92 -11.11 6.09
C THR A 20 6.97 -12.09 6.77
N THR A 21 6.91 -12.06 8.11
CA THR A 21 6.18 -13.05 8.91
C THR A 21 4.96 -12.48 9.66
N GLY A 22 4.86 -11.18 9.76
CA GLY A 22 3.87 -10.48 10.56
C GLY A 22 4.14 -10.51 12.06
N LYS A 23 5.34 -10.92 12.48
CA LYS A 23 5.78 -10.99 13.88
C LYS A 23 7.03 -10.16 14.05
N THR A 24 7.21 -9.59 15.23
CA THR A 24 8.46 -8.95 15.63
C THR A 24 9.23 -9.83 16.61
N PRO A 25 10.56 -9.68 16.72
CA PRO A 25 11.34 -10.29 17.81
C PRO A 25 10.81 -9.87 19.20
N ASP A 26 11.10 -10.67 20.23
CA ASP A 26 10.67 -10.40 21.61
C ASP A 26 11.18 -9.06 22.15
N SER A 27 12.29 -8.55 21.61
CA SER A 27 12.84 -7.23 21.91
C SER A 27 11.99 -6.07 21.39
N TYR A 28 11.10 -6.33 20.42
CA TYR A 28 10.20 -5.36 19.81
C TYR A 28 8.76 -5.89 19.79
N PRO A 29 8.13 -6.11 20.93
CA PRO A 29 6.83 -6.77 21.01
C PRO A 29 5.72 -5.90 20.39
N LEU A 30 5.01 -6.47 19.42
CA LEU A 30 3.75 -5.88 18.95
C LEU A 30 2.63 -6.16 19.95
N PRO A 31 1.67 -5.26 20.10
CA PRO A 31 0.45 -5.55 20.86
C PRO A 31 -0.24 -6.80 20.30
N TRP A 32 -0.78 -7.64 21.19
CA TRP A 32 -1.43 -8.92 20.82
C TRP A 32 -2.53 -8.79 19.77
N PHE A 33 -3.21 -7.64 19.71
CA PHE A 33 -4.27 -7.35 18.75
C PHE A 33 -3.72 -7.04 17.34
N GLU A 34 -2.40 -6.88 17.18
CA GLU A 34 -1.73 -6.73 15.88
C GLU A 34 -1.21 -8.06 15.32
N SER A 35 -1.59 -9.19 15.95
CA SER A 35 -1.24 -10.51 15.44
C SER A 35 -1.77 -10.75 14.01
N ALA A 36 -1.07 -11.58 13.23
CA ALA A 36 -1.48 -11.93 11.88
C ALA A 36 -2.90 -12.51 11.82
N ALA A 37 -3.29 -13.32 12.82
CA ALA A 37 -4.62 -13.89 12.92
C ALA A 37 -5.69 -12.80 13.10
N MET A 38 -5.45 -11.81 13.97
CA MET A 38 -6.38 -10.71 14.19
C MET A 38 -6.49 -9.83 12.95
N ARG A 39 -5.38 -9.52 12.28
CA ARG A 39 -5.40 -8.78 11.01
C ARG A 39 -6.22 -9.50 9.94
N ALA A 40 -6.08 -10.82 9.80
CA ALA A 40 -6.86 -11.60 8.85
C ALA A 40 -8.38 -11.54 9.12
N VAL A 41 -8.78 -11.52 10.39
CA VAL A 41 -10.18 -11.34 10.80
C VAL A 41 -10.67 -9.92 10.48
N VAL A 42 -9.91 -8.91 10.93
CA VAL A 42 -10.28 -7.50 10.79
C VAL A 42 -10.36 -7.07 9.33
N ARG A 43 -9.50 -7.60 8.46
CA ARG A 43 -9.50 -7.34 7.01
C ARG A 43 -10.81 -7.75 6.34
N ARG A 44 -11.48 -8.80 6.85
CA ARG A 44 -12.76 -9.29 6.31
C ARG A 44 -14.00 -8.50 6.77
N LEU A 45 -13.85 -7.56 7.69
CA LEU A 45 -14.97 -6.73 8.12
C LEU A 45 -15.28 -5.68 7.05
N PRO A 46 -16.55 -5.49 6.66
CA PRO A 46 -16.95 -4.53 5.63
C PRO A 46 -16.99 -3.10 6.20
N THR A 47 -15.85 -2.50 6.46
CA THR A 47 -15.78 -1.16 7.06
C THR A 47 -14.60 -0.36 6.49
N ASP A 48 -14.90 0.77 5.89
CA ASP A 48 -13.96 1.82 5.49
C ASP A 48 -14.37 3.15 6.14
N PRO A 49 -13.43 4.06 6.44
CA PRO A 49 -11.98 3.93 6.31
C PRO A 49 -11.35 3.02 7.38
N ARG A 50 -10.13 2.52 7.10
CA ARG A 50 -9.36 1.63 7.97
C ARG A 50 -7.87 1.98 7.98
N CYS A 51 -7.14 1.48 8.97
CA CYS A 51 -5.68 1.60 9.01
C CYS A 51 -5.05 0.81 7.86
N GLN A 52 -4.11 1.42 7.13
CA GLN A 52 -3.41 0.79 6.00
C GLN A 52 -2.48 -0.36 6.42
N VAL A 53 -2.03 -0.39 7.66
CA VAL A 53 -1.07 -1.37 8.17
C VAL A 53 -1.76 -2.52 8.89
N CYS A 54 -2.55 -2.23 9.94
CA CYS A 54 -3.19 -3.26 10.77
C CYS A 54 -4.63 -3.59 10.35
N TYR A 55 -5.20 -2.86 9.37
CA TYR A 55 -6.56 -3.01 8.84
C TYR A 55 -7.69 -2.75 9.83
N TYR A 56 -7.40 -2.26 11.04
CA TYR A 56 -8.45 -1.91 11.99
C TYR A 56 -9.38 -0.83 11.44
N PRO A 57 -10.71 -1.06 11.56
CA PRO A 57 -11.69 -0.12 11.02
C PRO A 57 -11.74 1.17 11.87
N PHE A 58 -11.93 2.30 11.21
CA PHE A 58 -12.11 3.60 11.85
C PHE A 58 -13.58 3.99 11.98
N SER A 59 -14.46 3.34 11.25
CA SER A 59 -15.90 3.62 11.20
C SER A 59 -16.77 2.39 11.53
N GLY A 60 -18.08 2.57 11.55
CA GLY A 60 -19.03 1.51 11.83
C GLY A 60 -18.95 0.94 13.26
N LEU A 61 -19.56 -0.22 13.46
CA LEU A 61 -19.54 -0.93 14.76
C LEU A 61 -18.12 -1.37 15.13
N GLY A 62 -17.36 -1.89 14.16
CA GLY A 62 -15.97 -2.31 14.38
C GLY A 62 -15.07 -1.15 14.83
N GLY A 63 -15.20 0.03 14.22
CA GLY A 63 -14.46 1.23 14.62
C GLY A 63 -14.83 1.73 16.02
N ARG A 64 -16.11 1.61 16.42
CA ARG A 64 -16.54 1.95 17.79
C ARG A 64 -15.92 1.00 18.81
N ILE A 65 -15.94 -0.31 18.54
CA ILE A 65 -15.31 -1.34 19.39
C ILE A 65 -13.80 -1.10 19.48
N ALA A 66 -13.13 -0.92 18.35
CA ALA A 66 -11.68 -0.66 18.31
C ALA A 66 -11.31 0.58 19.16
N ARG A 67 -12.08 1.65 19.05
CA ARG A 67 -11.86 2.88 19.82
C ARG A 67 -12.12 2.70 21.32
N SER A 68 -13.23 2.04 21.69
CA SER A 68 -13.65 1.93 23.09
C SER A 68 -12.86 0.90 23.89
N LEU A 69 -12.52 -0.25 23.27
CA LEU A 69 -11.86 -1.36 23.96
C LEU A 69 -10.35 -1.39 23.75
N LEU A 70 -9.89 -1.05 22.53
CA LEU A 70 -8.47 -1.15 22.16
C LEU A 70 -7.78 0.22 22.06
N HIS A 71 -8.53 1.31 22.21
CA HIS A 71 -8.05 2.70 22.04
C HIS A 71 -7.40 2.95 20.68
N ILE A 72 -7.81 2.17 19.65
CA ILE A 72 -7.34 2.32 18.27
C ILE A 72 -8.23 3.35 17.56
N GLN A 73 -7.62 4.41 17.09
CA GLN A 73 -8.28 5.50 16.36
C GLN A 73 -7.38 6.03 15.24
N PRO A 74 -7.93 6.74 14.24
CA PRO A 74 -7.11 7.39 13.24
C PRO A 74 -6.06 8.28 13.88
N SER A 75 -4.84 8.24 13.37
CA SER A 75 -3.82 9.18 13.77
C SER A 75 -4.20 10.61 13.39
N LYS A 76 -3.73 11.58 14.17
CA LYS A 76 -3.91 13.00 13.88
C LYS A 76 -2.95 13.50 12.80
N MET A 77 -1.80 12.85 12.65
CA MET A 77 -0.75 13.23 11.70
C MET A 77 -0.97 12.57 10.34
N ASN A 78 -1.29 11.28 10.36
CA ASN A 78 -1.57 10.51 9.15
C ASN A 78 -2.92 9.77 9.28
N PRO A 79 -4.01 10.29 8.71
CA PRO A 79 -5.34 9.70 8.84
C PRO A 79 -5.48 8.30 8.22
N HIS A 80 -4.50 7.87 7.43
CA HIS A 80 -4.44 6.52 6.86
C HIS A 80 -3.83 5.48 7.81
N LEU A 81 -3.21 5.92 8.89
CA LEU A 81 -2.67 5.06 9.95
C LEU A 81 -3.51 5.17 11.22
N CYS A 82 -3.49 4.12 12.04
CA CYS A 82 -3.96 4.26 13.41
C CYS A 82 -2.84 4.81 14.31
N ASN A 83 -3.25 5.37 15.44
CA ASN A 83 -2.34 5.90 16.46
C ASN A 83 -1.31 4.89 16.97
N VAL A 84 -1.59 3.59 16.88
CA VAL A 84 -0.68 2.52 17.33
C VAL A 84 0.38 2.25 16.27
N CYS A 85 -0.03 2.08 15.00
CA CYS A 85 0.92 1.87 13.90
C CYS A 85 1.82 3.08 13.67
N GLU A 86 1.28 4.29 13.81
CA GLU A 86 2.08 5.52 13.73
C GLU A 86 3.13 5.57 14.84
N ARG A 87 2.72 5.33 16.10
CA ARG A 87 3.66 5.30 17.22
C ARG A 87 4.73 4.23 17.05
N PHE A 88 4.36 3.03 16.56
CA PHE A 88 5.36 2.00 16.27
C PHE A 88 6.40 2.48 15.24
N ALA A 89 5.95 3.14 14.19
CA ALA A 89 6.84 3.71 13.18
C ALA A 89 7.73 4.85 13.73
N GLU A 90 7.19 5.68 14.62
CA GLU A 90 7.94 6.76 15.30
C GLU A 90 8.98 6.23 16.30
N ASP A 91 8.59 5.21 17.07
CA ASP A 91 9.46 4.60 18.09
C ASP A 91 10.56 3.71 17.45
N ASN A 92 10.34 3.25 16.21
CA ASN A 92 11.26 2.36 15.48
C ASN A 92 11.58 2.93 14.09
N PRO A 93 12.24 4.09 13.99
CA PRO A 93 12.60 4.68 12.71
C PRO A 93 13.58 3.77 11.95
N GLY A 94 13.34 3.57 10.67
CA GLY A 94 14.11 2.68 9.83
C GLY A 94 13.22 1.75 9.01
N GLY A 95 13.76 0.65 8.53
CA GLY A 95 13.05 -0.30 7.69
C GLY A 95 13.95 -1.46 7.29
N ALA A 96 13.51 -2.24 6.33
CA ALA A 96 14.28 -3.35 5.81
C ALA A 96 14.21 -3.47 4.29
N GLU A 97 15.25 -3.97 3.68
CA GLU A 97 15.22 -4.43 2.29
C GLU A 97 14.60 -5.83 2.22
N LEU A 98 13.59 -5.98 1.37
CA LEU A 98 12.95 -7.28 1.13
C LEU A 98 12.32 -7.30 -0.26
N GLU A 99 12.02 -8.52 -0.74
CA GLU A 99 11.27 -8.68 -1.98
C GLU A 99 9.80 -8.29 -1.76
N VAL A 100 9.30 -7.42 -2.62
CA VAL A 100 7.91 -6.92 -2.62
C VAL A 100 7.34 -6.96 -4.02
N SER A 101 6.01 -6.90 -4.13
CA SER A 101 5.36 -6.65 -5.42
C SER A 101 4.73 -5.28 -5.43
N LEU A 102 4.98 -4.54 -6.49
CA LEU A 102 4.42 -3.22 -6.77
C LEU A 102 3.28 -3.35 -7.77
N LEU A 103 2.24 -2.55 -7.59
CA LEU A 103 1.13 -2.40 -8.52
C LEU A 103 0.97 -0.93 -8.85
N PHE A 104 0.94 -0.64 -10.14
CA PHE A 104 0.69 0.68 -10.71
C PHE A 104 -0.59 0.60 -11.51
N ALA A 105 -1.60 1.38 -11.17
CA ALA A 105 -2.85 1.47 -11.92
C ALA A 105 -3.08 2.92 -12.34
N ASP A 106 -3.26 3.15 -13.64
CA ASP A 106 -3.32 4.47 -14.27
C ASP A 106 -4.47 4.54 -15.25
N ILE A 107 -5.17 5.67 -15.32
CA ILE A 107 -6.26 5.89 -16.29
C ILE A 107 -5.67 6.23 -17.66
N ARG A 108 -5.86 5.35 -18.62
CA ARG A 108 -5.41 5.53 -19.99
C ARG A 108 -6.09 6.70 -20.67
N GLY A 109 -5.28 7.63 -21.20
CA GLY A 109 -5.81 8.79 -21.89
C GLY A 109 -6.55 9.77 -20.96
N SER A 110 -6.14 9.88 -19.71
CA SER A 110 -6.73 10.78 -18.72
C SER A 110 -6.75 12.24 -19.17
N THR A 111 -5.70 12.74 -19.82
CA THR A 111 -5.63 14.12 -20.32
C THR A 111 -6.71 14.42 -21.36
N PRO A 112 -6.85 13.69 -22.49
CA PRO A 112 -7.96 13.90 -23.41
C PRO A 112 -9.32 13.61 -22.77
N LEU A 113 -9.44 12.67 -21.86
CA LEU A 113 -10.67 12.38 -21.12
C LEU A 113 -11.10 13.58 -20.27
N ALA A 114 -10.18 14.19 -19.52
CA ALA A 114 -10.41 15.40 -18.76
C ALA A 114 -10.87 16.58 -19.63
N ALA A 115 -10.38 16.69 -20.87
CA ALA A 115 -10.79 17.74 -21.78
C ALA A 115 -12.23 17.58 -22.32
N THR A 116 -12.82 16.38 -22.23
CA THR A 116 -14.19 16.10 -22.68
C THR A 116 -15.23 16.17 -21.55
N MET A 117 -14.80 16.36 -20.31
CA MET A 117 -15.65 16.34 -19.11
C MET A 117 -15.59 17.69 -18.39
N SER A 118 -16.61 18.00 -17.61
CA SER A 118 -16.51 19.09 -16.61
C SER A 118 -15.56 18.68 -15.48
N ALA A 119 -14.93 19.66 -14.83
CA ALA A 119 -14.04 19.42 -13.69
C ALA A 119 -14.71 18.58 -12.58
N ARG A 120 -16.01 18.78 -12.37
CA ARG A 120 -16.81 18.03 -11.39
C ARG A 120 -16.99 16.55 -11.79
N GLU A 121 -17.25 16.28 -13.06
CA GLU A 121 -17.40 14.92 -13.58
C GLU A 121 -16.06 14.17 -13.53
N TYR A 122 -14.98 14.82 -13.91
CA TYR A 122 -13.65 14.27 -13.83
C TYR A 122 -13.25 13.97 -12.37
N SER A 123 -13.49 14.88 -11.43
CA SER A 123 -13.26 14.63 -10.00
C SER A 123 -14.03 13.40 -9.50
N ARG A 124 -15.30 13.25 -9.86
CA ARG A 124 -16.09 12.07 -9.47
C ARG A 124 -15.56 10.77 -10.07
N LEU A 125 -15.05 10.81 -11.31
CA LEU A 125 -14.40 9.67 -11.94
C LEU A 125 -13.15 9.24 -11.15
N ILE A 126 -12.27 10.20 -10.82
CA ILE A 126 -11.06 9.95 -10.03
C ILE A 126 -11.41 9.42 -8.63
N ASP A 127 -12.37 10.04 -7.93
CA ASP A 127 -12.81 9.59 -6.61
C ASP A 127 -13.32 8.13 -6.65
N ARG A 128 -14.14 7.80 -7.65
CA ARG A 128 -14.62 6.44 -7.85
C ARG A 128 -13.49 5.46 -8.17
N PHE A 129 -12.56 5.87 -9.02
CA PHE A 129 -11.37 5.06 -9.37
C PHE A 129 -10.52 4.79 -8.14
N TYR A 130 -10.24 5.80 -7.33
CA TYR A 130 -9.51 5.63 -6.09
C TYR A 130 -10.21 4.68 -5.13
N GLN A 131 -11.51 4.88 -4.86
CA GLN A 131 -12.27 4.03 -3.96
C GLN A 131 -12.26 2.56 -4.39
N VAL A 132 -12.56 2.29 -5.65
CA VAL A 132 -12.60 0.91 -6.17
C VAL A 132 -11.23 0.26 -6.11
N THR A 133 -10.19 0.98 -6.55
CA THR A 133 -8.82 0.44 -6.60
C THR A 133 -8.25 0.20 -5.22
N THR A 134 -8.39 1.16 -4.29
CA THR A 134 -7.86 1.04 -2.94
C THR A 134 -8.55 -0.07 -2.15
N ASN A 135 -9.86 -0.22 -2.27
CA ASN A 135 -10.59 -1.30 -1.60
C ASN A 135 -10.11 -2.68 -2.08
N ILE A 136 -9.96 -2.86 -3.40
CA ILE A 136 -9.47 -4.13 -3.96
C ILE A 136 -8.02 -4.41 -3.52
N VAL A 137 -7.16 -3.38 -3.51
CA VAL A 137 -5.79 -3.52 -3.00
C VAL A 137 -5.80 -4.03 -1.56
N TYR A 138 -6.61 -3.44 -0.68
CA TYR A 138 -6.72 -3.88 0.72
C TYR A 138 -7.31 -5.28 0.87
N GLU A 139 -8.33 -5.63 0.10
CA GLU A 139 -8.92 -6.98 0.10
C GLU A 139 -7.89 -8.06 -0.24
N HIS A 140 -6.89 -7.73 -1.06
CA HIS A 140 -5.81 -8.64 -1.44
C HIS A 140 -4.54 -8.51 -0.56
N GLY A 141 -4.61 -7.78 0.55
CA GLY A 141 -3.49 -7.63 1.48
C GLY A 141 -2.41 -6.66 1.02
N GLY A 142 -2.71 -5.80 0.05
CA GLY A 142 -1.83 -4.73 -0.36
C GLY A 142 -1.96 -3.47 0.51
N MET A 143 -1.00 -2.59 0.38
CA MET A 143 -1.00 -1.25 0.97
C MET A 143 -0.88 -0.21 -0.13
N VAL A 144 -1.67 0.86 -0.01
CA VAL A 144 -1.58 1.99 -0.94
C VAL A 144 -0.45 2.90 -0.51
N GLU A 145 0.51 3.10 -1.39
CA GLU A 145 1.66 3.99 -1.17
C GLU A 145 1.24 5.44 -1.42
N LYS A 146 0.64 5.69 -2.56
CA LYS A 146 0.21 7.04 -2.95
C LYS A 146 -0.89 7.02 -4.00
N LEU A 147 -1.63 8.14 -4.00
CA LEU A 147 -2.64 8.50 -4.98
C LEU A 147 -2.16 9.80 -5.64
N VAL A 148 -1.86 9.76 -6.94
CA VAL A 148 -1.28 10.91 -7.65
C VAL A 148 -2.01 11.13 -8.98
N GLY A 149 -2.79 12.19 -9.06
CA GLY A 149 -3.52 12.53 -10.29
C GLY A 149 -4.54 11.46 -10.67
N ASP A 150 -4.20 10.64 -11.63
CA ASP A 150 -4.99 9.52 -12.16
C ASP A 150 -4.31 8.16 -11.95
N GLU A 151 -3.30 8.12 -11.07
CA GLU A 151 -2.51 6.93 -10.74
C GLU A 151 -2.70 6.51 -9.29
N VAL A 152 -2.79 5.19 -9.07
CA VAL A 152 -2.70 4.52 -7.77
C VAL A 152 -1.44 3.67 -7.76
N VAL A 153 -0.56 3.91 -6.79
CA VAL A 153 0.60 3.08 -6.52
C VAL A 153 0.37 2.29 -5.25
N ALA A 154 0.52 0.98 -5.32
CA ALA A 154 0.35 0.08 -4.20
C ALA A 154 1.49 -0.94 -4.14
N PHE A 155 1.71 -1.50 -2.94
CA PHE A 155 2.70 -2.55 -2.74
C PHE A 155 2.14 -3.67 -1.87
N PHE A 156 2.73 -4.84 -2.01
CA PHE A 156 2.36 -6.08 -1.33
C PHE A 156 3.60 -6.69 -0.71
N VAL A 157 3.53 -6.97 0.58
CA VAL A 157 4.60 -7.64 1.33
C VAL A 157 4.13 -9.01 1.81
N PRO A 158 5.03 -9.99 2.04
CA PRO A 158 4.64 -11.35 2.40
C PRO A 158 3.70 -11.41 3.61
N ALA A 159 4.01 -10.69 4.68
CA ALA A 159 3.27 -10.77 5.94
C ALA A 159 1.78 -10.40 5.86
N PHE A 160 1.38 -9.60 4.88
CA PHE A 160 0.02 -9.06 4.79
C PHE A 160 -0.82 -9.72 3.71
N THR A 161 -0.22 -10.62 2.94
CA THR A 161 -0.90 -11.39 1.90
C THR A 161 -1.26 -12.78 2.37
N ASP A 162 -2.33 -13.36 1.82
CA ASP A 162 -2.66 -14.75 2.07
C ASP A 162 -1.52 -15.64 1.56
N ASP A 163 -1.22 -16.71 2.30
CA ASP A 163 -0.15 -17.67 2.01
C ASP A 163 1.24 -17.05 1.72
N HIS A 164 1.50 -15.85 2.21
CA HIS A 164 2.75 -15.10 2.05
C HIS A 164 3.20 -14.92 0.57
N ASN A 165 2.26 -15.02 -0.38
CA ASN A 165 2.57 -14.88 -1.81
C ASN A 165 2.11 -13.50 -2.32
N HIS A 166 2.92 -12.49 -2.05
CA HIS A 166 2.68 -11.12 -2.43
C HIS A 166 2.60 -10.92 -3.97
N ALA A 167 3.34 -11.70 -4.75
CA ALA A 167 3.31 -11.61 -6.21
C ALA A 167 1.95 -12.07 -6.77
N ARG A 168 1.43 -13.19 -6.26
CA ARG A 168 0.10 -13.68 -6.63
C ARG A 168 -0.99 -12.72 -6.17
N ALA A 169 -0.88 -12.18 -4.97
CA ALA A 169 -1.82 -11.20 -4.43
C ALA A 169 -1.89 -9.94 -5.32
N ALA A 170 -0.75 -9.40 -5.73
CA ALA A 170 -0.68 -8.24 -6.62
C ALA A 170 -1.31 -8.51 -8.00
N VAL A 171 -1.05 -9.67 -8.59
CA VAL A 171 -1.67 -10.07 -9.87
C VAL A 171 -3.17 -10.28 -9.73
N ASN A 172 -3.64 -10.87 -8.64
CA ASN A 172 -5.07 -11.06 -8.39
C ASN A 172 -5.77 -9.71 -8.16
N ALA A 173 -5.16 -8.80 -7.41
CA ALA A 173 -5.66 -7.43 -7.25
C ALA A 173 -5.76 -6.71 -8.61
N ALA A 174 -4.73 -6.79 -9.45
CA ALA A 174 -4.74 -6.21 -10.79
C ALA A 174 -5.91 -6.72 -11.65
N LYS A 175 -6.13 -8.04 -11.67
CA LYS A 175 -7.26 -8.65 -12.39
C LYS A 175 -8.61 -8.19 -11.83
N ALA A 176 -8.76 -8.14 -10.51
CA ALA A 176 -9.98 -7.69 -9.86
C ALA A 176 -10.28 -6.21 -10.16
N ILE A 177 -9.27 -5.33 -10.15
CA ILE A 177 -9.40 -3.93 -10.52
C ILE A 177 -9.87 -3.79 -11.96
N LEU A 178 -9.26 -4.50 -12.92
CA LEU A 178 -9.70 -4.50 -14.32
C LEU A 178 -11.15 -4.95 -14.45
N ALA A 179 -11.53 -6.03 -13.80
CA ALA A 179 -12.91 -6.53 -13.83
C ALA A 179 -13.92 -5.53 -13.23
N ALA A 180 -13.57 -4.91 -12.08
CA ALA A 180 -14.40 -3.92 -11.40
C ALA A 180 -14.58 -2.62 -12.19
N THR A 181 -13.60 -2.26 -13.01
CA THR A 181 -13.67 -1.09 -13.90
C THR A 181 -14.33 -1.37 -15.24
N GLY A 182 -14.72 -2.63 -15.49
CA GLY A 182 -15.52 -3.03 -16.66
C GLY A 182 -14.71 -3.62 -17.82
N HIS A 183 -13.40 -3.86 -17.63
CA HIS A 183 -12.60 -4.53 -18.64
C HIS A 183 -13.05 -5.98 -18.86
N GLY A 184 -12.99 -6.45 -20.10
CA GLY A 184 -13.42 -7.79 -20.48
C GLY A 184 -14.93 -7.96 -20.63
N LYS A 185 -15.73 -6.88 -20.57
CA LYS A 185 -17.16 -6.85 -20.85
C LYS A 185 -17.41 -6.36 -22.28
N SER A 186 -18.64 -6.53 -22.76
CA SER A 186 -19.06 -6.04 -24.09
C SER A 186 -19.06 -4.52 -24.19
N ASP A 187 -19.39 -3.84 -23.09
CA ASP A 187 -19.41 -2.39 -23.04
C ASP A 187 -18.00 -1.82 -22.69
N PRO A 188 -17.69 -0.61 -23.14
CA PRO A 188 -16.44 0.04 -22.76
C PRO A 188 -16.30 0.17 -21.23
N PRO A 189 -15.09 0.03 -20.69
CA PRO A 189 -14.86 0.21 -19.26
C PRO A 189 -15.20 1.65 -18.84
N TRP A 190 -15.81 1.82 -17.66
CA TRP A 190 -16.10 3.16 -17.13
C TRP A 190 -14.83 3.95 -16.75
N ALA A 191 -13.71 3.24 -16.54
CA ALA A 191 -12.36 3.79 -16.44
C ALA A 191 -11.44 2.89 -17.26
N PRO A 192 -10.92 3.36 -18.40
CA PRO A 192 -9.94 2.62 -19.18
C PRO A 192 -8.60 2.63 -18.44
N LEU A 193 -8.14 1.47 -17.96
CA LEU A 193 -6.95 1.36 -17.14
C LEU A 193 -5.76 0.71 -17.86
N GLY A 194 -4.56 1.19 -17.51
CA GLY A 194 -3.33 0.44 -17.63
C GLY A 194 -2.87 -0.02 -16.25
N ILE A 195 -2.58 -1.31 -16.09
CA ILE A 195 -2.05 -1.83 -14.84
C ILE A 195 -0.71 -2.53 -15.10
N GLY A 196 0.31 -2.14 -14.32
CA GLY A 196 1.61 -2.79 -14.27
C GLY A 196 1.82 -3.46 -12.91
N VAL A 197 2.39 -4.65 -12.92
CA VAL A 197 2.84 -5.34 -11.70
C VAL A 197 4.31 -5.69 -11.86
N HIS A 198 5.10 -5.40 -10.82
CA HIS A 198 6.52 -5.69 -10.77
C HIS A 198 6.88 -6.32 -9.42
N THR A 199 7.72 -7.34 -9.41
CA THR A 199 8.25 -7.95 -8.19
C THR A 199 9.76 -7.76 -8.16
N GLY A 200 10.28 -7.32 -7.04
CA GLY A 200 11.71 -7.07 -6.84
C GLY A 200 12.03 -6.56 -5.45
N GLU A 201 13.31 -6.38 -5.19
CA GLU A 201 13.79 -5.86 -3.91
C GLU A 201 13.47 -4.37 -3.76
N ALA A 202 13.00 -4.00 -2.58
CA ALA A 202 12.74 -2.62 -2.19
C ALA A 202 12.97 -2.42 -0.69
N TYR A 203 13.33 -1.22 -0.32
CA TYR A 203 13.38 -0.81 1.08
C TYR A 203 11.98 -0.37 1.54
N VAL A 204 11.47 -0.99 2.58
CA VAL A 204 10.16 -0.69 3.19
C VAL A 204 10.37 -0.30 4.64
N GLY A 205 9.86 0.85 5.05
CA GLY A 205 10.01 1.27 6.43
C GLY A 205 9.37 2.61 6.75
N ALA A 206 9.66 3.10 7.95
CA ALA A 206 9.26 4.41 8.41
C ALA A 206 10.26 5.45 7.92
N VAL A 207 9.82 6.33 7.02
CA VAL A 207 10.65 7.38 6.42
C VAL A 207 10.07 8.74 6.77
N GLY A 208 10.91 9.66 7.22
CA GLY A 208 10.53 11.04 7.54
C GLY A 208 11.11 11.52 8.87
N GLU A 209 10.83 12.77 9.21
CA GLU A 209 11.13 13.32 10.54
C GLU A 209 10.08 12.83 11.56
N PRO A 210 10.42 12.70 12.85
CA PRO A 210 9.51 12.17 13.88
C PRO A 210 8.12 12.83 13.93
N ALA A 211 8.01 14.08 13.55
CA ALA A 211 6.74 14.81 13.46
C ALA A 211 5.99 14.63 12.13
N ARG A 212 6.55 13.90 11.16
CA ARG A 212 6.01 13.70 9.80
C ARG A 212 6.32 12.30 9.27
N THR A 213 6.54 11.34 10.16
CA THR A 213 6.86 9.97 9.80
C THR A 213 5.67 9.32 9.09
N SER A 214 5.88 8.82 7.90
CA SER A 214 4.95 7.95 7.19
C SER A 214 5.61 6.61 6.93
N ILE A 215 4.84 5.54 6.95
CA ILE A 215 5.31 4.27 6.40
C ILE A 215 5.33 4.45 4.89
N SER A 216 6.51 4.54 4.34
CA SER A 216 6.74 4.80 2.93
C SER A 216 7.63 3.73 2.33
N LEU A 217 7.51 3.57 1.04
CA LEU A 217 8.33 2.68 0.25
C LEU A 217 9.40 3.52 -0.46
N SER A 218 10.67 3.28 -0.15
CA SER A 218 11.77 3.75 -0.97
C SER A 218 12.28 2.59 -1.81
N TRP A 219 11.97 2.60 -3.12
CA TRP A 219 12.49 1.59 -4.02
C TRP A 219 13.60 2.15 -4.90
N ALA A 220 14.74 1.54 -4.84
CA ALA A 220 15.72 1.58 -5.91
C ALA A 220 15.51 0.30 -6.73
N ILE A 221 15.14 0.42 -8.00
CA ILE A 221 15.19 -0.73 -8.90
C ILE A 221 16.67 -1.02 -9.12
N THR A 222 17.26 -1.83 -8.25
CA THR A 222 18.54 -2.45 -8.50
C THR A 222 18.29 -3.54 -9.54
N SER A 223 18.34 -3.16 -10.83
CA SER A 223 18.29 -4.10 -11.93
C SER A 223 19.57 -4.92 -11.94
N THR A 224 19.63 -5.95 -11.11
CA THR A 224 20.64 -7.02 -11.22
C THR A 224 20.28 -8.04 -12.33
N SER A 225 19.19 -7.82 -13.07
CA SER A 225 18.87 -8.62 -14.24
C SER A 225 19.54 -8.04 -15.49
N PRO A 226 20.39 -8.80 -16.20
CA PRO A 226 21.04 -8.33 -17.42
C PRO A 226 20.06 -8.01 -18.57
N HIS A 227 18.79 -8.34 -18.43
CA HIS A 227 17.74 -8.03 -19.41
C HIS A 227 17.06 -6.66 -19.25
N ALA A 228 17.25 -5.95 -18.15
CA ALA A 228 16.64 -4.65 -17.94
C ALA A 228 17.35 -3.49 -18.68
N SER A 229 18.59 -3.70 -19.16
CA SER A 229 19.36 -2.66 -19.88
C SER A 229 18.89 -2.44 -21.34
N ALA A 230 18.16 -3.38 -21.91
CA ALA A 230 17.71 -3.33 -23.32
C ALA A 230 16.46 -2.44 -23.53
N ALA A 231 15.66 -2.20 -22.50
CA ALA A 231 14.41 -1.42 -22.60
C ALA A 231 14.63 0.11 -22.60
N ARG A 232 15.83 0.60 -22.25
CA ARG A 232 16.13 2.05 -22.17
C ARG A 232 16.60 2.70 -23.47
N ARG A 233 16.62 2.00 -24.60
CA ARG A 233 17.10 2.57 -25.87
C ARG A 233 16.05 2.46 -26.96
N ARG A 234 14.97 3.25 -26.86
CA ARG A 234 14.26 3.75 -28.04
C ARG A 234 13.81 5.19 -27.79
N PRO A 235 14.45 6.19 -28.45
CA PRO A 235 13.88 7.52 -28.52
C PRO A 235 12.60 7.42 -29.38
N ALA A 236 11.52 8.02 -28.88
CA ALA A 236 10.35 8.29 -29.72
C ALA A 236 10.82 9.13 -30.93
N ARG A 237 10.64 8.64 -32.11
CA ARG A 237 10.65 9.45 -33.30
C ARG A 237 9.23 9.96 -33.54
N LEU A 238 9.19 11.26 -33.82
CA LEU A 238 8.12 12.15 -34.23
C LEU A 238 6.99 11.50 -35.04
#